data_241ec26b801549c886d85a815da1df4c
#
_entry.id   241ec26b801549c886d85a815da1df4c
#
_cell.length_a   1.000
_cell.length_b   1.000
_cell.length_c   1.000
_cell.angle_alpha   90.00
_cell.angle_beta   90.00
_cell.angle_gamma   90.00
#
_symmetry.space_group_name_H-M   'P 1'
#
loop_
_entity.id
_entity.type
_entity.pdbx_description
1 polymer ?
#
loop_
_entity_poly.entity_id
_entity_poly.type
_entity_poly.pdbx_seq_one_letter_code
_entity_poly.pdbx_strand_id
1 'polypeptide(L)'
;LDVEGGVFDGRWRLVQIPLRSFHAQQKGVNLANIKELRLEFQRQGHIHIDAMSLVAYEHAFPVPAAQVIDKCTSLPLALGANREHFWGVAQESAAGIHWGEPEEGTRVNVALTPGDTWNDFGCAIHGWERLDVSDLMSTTALKFKVQGKELPDMRVSCVVASGKPRVSALRVDSMHVLPCPTGGWEVLLPLKSFDQKAALDWTAFREIRIKMLGAPQLSIDNMELVEFRGSLRYPRKWLNK
;
A
#
# COMPACT_ATOMS: atom_id res chain seq x y z
N LEU A 1 -1.70 -2.01 17.03
CA LEU A 1 -2.86 -1.26 17.45
C LEU A 1 -4.09 -2.13 17.17
N ASP A 2 -4.77 -2.57 18.21
CA ASP A 2 -5.98 -3.35 18.09
C ASP A 2 -7.17 -2.41 18.30
N VAL A 3 -8.03 -2.29 17.28
CA VAL A 3 -9.22 -1.43 17.29
C VAL A 3 -10.45 -2.31 17.24
N GLU A 4 -11.41 -2.05 18.10
CA GLU A 4 -12.70 -2.72 18.07
C GLU A 4 -13.37 -2.53 16.71
N GLY A 5 -13.74 -3.64 16.04
CA GLY A 5 -14.26 -3.64 14.68
C GLY A 5 -13.23 -3.39 13.58
N GLY A 6 -11.94 -3.21 13.93
CA GLY A 6 -10.83 -3.09 12.98
C GLY A 6 -10.73 -1.78 12.21
N VAL A 7 -11.61 -0.81 12.44
CA VAL A 7 -11.68 0.45 11.69
C VAL A 7 -11.98 1.66 12.57
N PHE A 8 -11.56 2.84 12.13
CA PHE A 8 -11.99 4.13 12.66
C PHE A 8 -13.06 4.70 11.72
N ASP A 9 -14.30 4.68 12.16
CA ASP A 9 -15.49 5.01 11.35
C ASP A 9 -16.29 6.21 11.90
N GLY A 10 -15.64 7.08 12.67
CA GLY A 10 -16.27 8.23 13.31
C GLY A 10 -17.10 7.90 14.56
N ARG A 11 -17.10 6.64 15.00
CA ARG A 11 -17.75 6.22 16.25
C ARG A 11 -16.71 6.05 17.36
N TRP A 12 -17.16 6.04 18.61
CA TRP A 12 -16.34 5.62 19.73
C TRP A 12 -15.90 4.17 19.54
N ARG A 13 -14.62 3.93 19.59
CA ARG A 13 -14.01 2.60 19.46
C ARG A 13 -13.04 2.37 20.63
N LEU A 14 -13.11 1.20 21.22
CA LEU A 14 -12.09 0.77 22.17
C LEU A 14 -10.82 0.43 21.40
N VAL A 15 -9.70 1.00 21.86
CA VAL A 15 -8.39 0.77 21.28
C VAL A 15 -7.50 0.13 22.35
N GLN A 16 -6.92 -1.02 22.05
CA GLN A 16 -5.96 -1.68 22.91
C GLN A 16 -4.58 -1.73 22.25
N ILE A 17 -3.56 -1.32 22.98
CA ILE A 17 -2.19 -1.31 22.49
C ILE A 17 -1.36 -2.17 23.43
N PRO A 18 -1.00 -3.41 23.03
CA PRO A 18 -0.14 -4.24 23.85
C PRO A 18 1.20 -3.57 24.12
N LEU A 19 1.63 -3.48 25.36
CA LEU A 19 2.93 -2.88 25.71
C LEU A 19 4.10 -3.55 24.98
N ARG A 20 4.00 -4.84 24.68
CA ARG A 20 4.98 -5.57 23.87
C ARG A 20 5.16 -5.01 22.46
N SER A 21 4.13 -4.32 21.89
CA SER A 21 4.20 -3.70 20.57
C SER A 21 5.16 -2.51 20.51
N PHE A 22 5.55 -1.96 21.64
CA PHE A 22 6.53 -0.88 21.69
C PHE A 22 7.98 -1.36 21.59
N HIS A 23 8.21 -2.68 21.53
CA HIS A 23 9.55 -3.28 21.53
C HIS A 23 10.46 -2.76 22.64
N ALA A 24 9.89 -2.53 23.80
CA ALA A 24 10.52 -1.85 24.93
C ALA A 24 11.86 -2.48 25.33
N GLN A 25 11.94 -3.81 25.40
CA GLN A 25 13.16 -4.53 25.76
C GLN A 25 14.30 -4.27 24.75
N GLN A 26 13.98 -4.28 23.43
CA GLN A 26 14.96 -4.04 22.37
C GLN A 26 15.47 -2.59 22.38
N LYS A 27 14.63 -1.66 22.84
CA LYS A 27 14.93 -0.22 22.91
C LYS A 27 15.45 0.22 24.28
N GLY A 28 15.66 -0.70 25.23
CA GLY A 28 16.12 -0.38 26.57
C GLY A 28 15.10 0.40 27.44
N VAL A 29 13.82 0.34 27.09
CA VAL A 29 12.75 1.04 27.83
C VAL A 29 12.38 0.25 29.09
N ASN A 30 12.43 0.91 30.24
CA ASN A 30 12.00 0.33 31.51
C ASN A 30 10.48 0.44 31.66
N LEU A 31 9.76 -0.64 31.40
CA LEU A 31 8.30 -0.68 31.52
C LEU A 31 7.80 -0.57 32.99
N ALA A 32 8.66 -0.78 33.99
CA ALA A 32 8.29 -0.56 35.40
C ALA A 32 8.26 0.92 35.77
N ASN A 33 8.75 1.81 34.92
CA ASN A 33 8.81 3.24 35.15
C ASN A 33 8.42 4.05 33.94
N ILE A 34 7.18 3.87 33.47
CA ILE A 34 6.61 4.63 32.34
C ILE A 34 6.23 6.01 32.85
N LYS A 35 6.86 7.06 32.34
CA LYS A 35 6.58 8.46 32.70
C LYS A 35 5.61 9.14 31.74
N GLU A 36 5.59 8.70 30.49
CA GLU A 36 4.87 9.38 29.43
C GLU A 36 4.43 8.40 28.35
N LEU A 37 3.24 8.60 27.83
CA LEU A 37 2.73 7.99 26.62
C LEU A 37 2.50 9.07 25.59
N ARG A 38 3.12 8.95 24.43
CA ARG A 38 2.95 9.89 23.30
C ARG A 38 2.11 9.27 22.22
N LEU A 39 1.12 10.02 21.77
CA LEU A 39 0.31 9.70 20.59
C LEU A 39 0.73 10.66 19.48
N GLU A 40 1.25 10.10 18.40
CA GLU A 40 1.66 10.85 17.23
C GLU A 40 0.68 10.58 16.08
N PHE A 41 0.14 11.64 15.50
CA PHE A 41 -0.80 11.57 14.38
C PHE A 41 -0.09 12.05 13.12
N GLN A 42 -0.08 11.20 12.10
CA GLN A 42 0.61 11.47 10.83
C GLN A 42 -0.21 12.31 9.84
N ARG A 43 -1.47 12.59 10.17
CA ARG A 43 -2.38 13.34 9.31
C ARG A 43 -3.16 14.38 10.10
N GLN A 44 -3.57 15.44 9.43
CA GLN A 44 -4.54 16.37 9.99
C GLN A 44 -5.89 15.69 10.14
N GLY A 45 -6.56 15.94 11.25
CA GLY A 45 -7.86 15.36 11.55
C GLY A 45 -8.33 15.75 12.95
N HIS A 46 -9.56 15.43 13.25
CA HIS A 46 -10.13 15.58 14.58
C HIS A 46 -10.31 14.19 15.20
N ILE A 47 -9.73 13.99 16.37
CA ILE A 47 -9.87 12.78 17.15
C ILE A 47 -10.23 13.16 18.58
N HIS A 48 -11.13 12.39 19.16
CA HIS A 48 -11.46 12.49 20.57
C HIS A 48 -10.91 11.26 21.29
N ILE A 49 -10.26 11.46 22.41
CA ILE A 49 -9.69 10.38 23.22
C ILE A 49 -10.25 10.53 24.62
N ASP A 50 -10.75 9.45 25.16
CA ASP A 50 -11.30 9.39 26.52
C ASP A 50 -10.87 8.10 27.25
N ALA A 51 -10.96 8.10 28.56
CA ALA A 51 -10.80 6.94 29.43
C ALA A 51 -9.50 6.13 29.22
N MET A 52 -8.35 6.81 29.12
CA MET A 52 -7.06 6.15 28.93
C MET A 52 -6.62 5.44 30.22
N SER A 53 -6.36 4.13 30.16
CA SER A 53 -5.94 3.33 31.31
C SER A 53 -4.98 2.21 30.92
N LEU A 54 -4.20 1.72 31.87
CA LEU A 54 -3.45 0.48 31.74
C LEU A 54 -4.32 -0.66 32.26
N VAL A 55 -4.55 -1.63 31.43
CA VAL A 55 -5.38 -2.79 31.74
C VAL A 55 -4.63 -4.10 31.47
N ALA A 56 -5.06 -5.17 32.11
CA ALA A 56 -4.61 -6.50 31.72
C ALA A 56 -4.99 -6.73 30.24
N TYR A 57 -4.00 -7.11 29.43
CA TYR A 57 -4.23 -7.33 28.01
C TYR A 57 -4.67 -8.77 27.76
N GLU A 58 -5.92 -8.94 27.49
CA GLU A 58 -6.45 -10.13 26.85
C GLU A 58 -6.88 -9.72 25.42
N HIS A 59 -6.45 -10.46 24.41
CA HIS A 59 -6.83 -10.17 23.03
C HIS A 59 -8.32 -10.47 22.88
N ALA A 60 -9.13 -9.46 23.11
CA ALA A 60 -10.58 -9.62 23.30
C ALA A 60 -11.42 -9.25 22.08
N PHE A 61 -10.81 -8.69 21.02
CA PHE A 61 -11.60 -8.33 19.86
C PHE A 61 -11.68 -9.50 18.88
N PRO A 62 -12.86 -10.00 18.57
CA PRO A 62 -13.01 -10.91 17.46
C PRO A 62 -12.46 -10.18 16.22
N VAL A 63 -11.39 -10.73 15.64
CA VAL A 63 -10.95 -10.29 14.30
C VAL A 63 -12.15 -10.58 13.40
N PRO A 64 -12.78 -9.55 12.78
CA PRO A 64 -13.88 -9.81 11.87
C PRO A 64 -13.42 -10.85 10.87
N ALA A 65 -14.21 -11.92 10.70
CA ALA A 65 -13.94 -12.87 9.62
C ALA A 65 -13.73 -12.04 8.35
N ALA A 66 -12.65 -12.33 7.62
CA ALA A 66 -12.40 -11.63 6.37
C ALA A 66 -13.67 -11.74 5.54
N GLN A 67 -14.29 -10.61 5.21
CA GLN A 67 -15.28 -10.61 4.17
C GLN A 67 -14.53 -11.02 2.91
N VAL A 68 -14.74 -12.26 2.50
CA VAL A 68 -14.23 -12.74 1.23
C VAL A 68 -15.09 -12.02 0.19
N ILE A 69 -14.52 -11.00 -0.44
CA ILE A 69 -15.11 -10.49 -1.67
C ILE A 69 -15.04 -11.64 -2.66
N ASP A 70 -16.11 -11.84 -3.39
CA ASP A 70 -16.17 -12.86 -4.43
C ASP A 70 -14.87 -12.82 -5.26
N LYS A 71 -14.34 -13.99 -5.57
CA LYS A 71 -13.15 -14.13 -6.38
C LYS A 71 -13.26 -13.20 -7.58
N CYS A 72 -12.23 -12.43 -7.83
CA CYS A 72 -12.20 -11.55 -8.99
C CYS A 72 -12.35 -12.36 -10.26
N THR A 73 -13.56 -12.42 -10.80
CA THR A 73 -13.90 -13.21 -12.00
C THR A 73 -13.78 -12.41 -13.29
N SER A 74 -13.72 -11.08 -13.20
CA SER A 74 -13.63 -10.19 -14.36
C SER A 74 -12.42 -9.26 -14.27
N LEU A 75 -11.51 -9.39 -15.21
CA LEU A 75 -10.40 -8.49 -15.43
C LEU A 75 -10.68 -7.63 -16.68
N PRO A 76 -10.24 -6.36 -16.73
CA PRO A 76 -9.45 -5.64 -15.73
C PRO A 76 -10.27 -5.23 -14.49
N LEU A 77 -9.64 -5.29 -13.31
CA LEU A 77 -10.19 -4.80 -12.06
C LEU A 77 -9.45 -3.53 -11.64
N ALA A 78 -10.13 -2.39 -11.64
CA ALA A 78 -9.58 -1.13 -11.15
C ALA A 78 -9.34 -1.20 -9.63
N LEU A 79 -8.14 -0.83 -9.22
CA LEU A 79 -7.77 -0.72 -7.81
C LEU A 79 -7.81 0.76 -7.40
N GLY A 80 -8.35 1.02 -6.22
CA GLY A 80 -8.43 2.38 -5.73
C GLY A 80 -9.33 3.28 -6.57
N ALA A 81 -10.59 2.88 -6.75
CA ALA A 81 -11.57 3.65 -7.52
C ALA A 81 -11.80 5.07 -6.96
N ASN A 82 -11.54 5.29 -5.68
CA ASN A 82 -11.73 6.56 -4.99
C ASN A 82 -10.44 7.03 -4.30
N ARG A 83 -10.25 8.34 -4.22
CA ARG A 83 -9.11 8.96 -3.49
C ARG A 83 -9.08 8.57 -2.01
N GLU A 84 -10.23 8.29 -1.41
CA GLU A 84 -10.36 7.82 -0.02
C GLU A 84 -9.68 6.47 0.24
N HIS A 85 -9.48 5.65 -0.79
CA HIS A 85 -8.79 4.38 -0.69
C HIS A 85 -7.27 4.53 -0.62
N PHE A 86 -6.76 5.74 -0.81
CA PHE A 86 -5.32 5.99 -0.79
C PHE A 86 -4.90 6.62 0.54
N TRP A 87 -3.68 6.32 0.92
CA TRP A 87 -2.99 6.98 2.02
C TRP A 87 -1.64 7.51 1.52
N GLY A 88 -1.09 8.48 2.22
CA GLY A 88 0.21 9.08 1.86
C GLY A 88 0.16 10.06 0.72
N VAL A 89 -1.03 10.42 0.24
CA VAL A 89 -1.23 11.42 -0.83
C VAL A 89 -1.87 12.65 -0.25
N ALA A 90 -1.20 13.80 -0.37
CA ALA A 90 -1.69 15.08 0.11
C ALA A 90 -2.71 15.69 -0.86
N GLN A 91 -3.57 16.59 -0.33
CA GLN A 91 -4.49 17.38 -1.15
C GLN A 91 -3.76 18.58 -1.78
N GLU A 92 -2.75 19.10 -1.09
CA GLU A 92 -2.03 20.29 -1.52
C GLU A 92 -0.86 19.91 -2.43
N SER A 93 -0.70 20.64 -3.51
CA SER A 93 0.37 20.44 -4.49
C SER A 93 1.78 20.79 -3.97
N ALA A 94 1.86 21.47 -2.82
CA ALA A 94 3.14 21.75 -2.16
C ALA A 94 3.80 20.51 -1.53
N ALA A 95 3.04 19.44 -1.32
CA ALA A 95 3.60 18.18 -0.83
C ALA A 95 4.28 17.42 -1.96
N GLY A 96 5.34 16.68 -1.63
CA GLY A 96 6.10 15.88 -2.59
C GLY A 96 5.29 14.73 -3.23
N ILE A 97 4.23 14.25 -2.55
CA ILE A 97 3.26 13.27 -3.08
C ILE A 97 1.87 13.86 -2.89
N HIS A 98 1.22 14.21 -3.99
CA HIS A 98 -0.09 14.87 -3.96
C HIS A 98 -0.99 14.40 -5.11
N TRP A 99 -2.27 14.72 -5.02
CA TRP A 99 -3.23 14.44 -6.07
C TRP A 99 -2.99 15.28 -7.31
N GLY A 100 -3.29 14.72 -8.49
CA GLY A 100 -3.56 15.47 -9.69
C GLY A 100 -4.87 16.25 -9.59
N GLU A 101 -5.22 16.98 -10.66
CA GLU A 101 -6.48 17.71 -10.74
C GLU A 101 -7.69 16.78 -10.54
N PRO A 102 -8.84 17.28 -10.04
CA PRO A 102 -10.01 16.43 -9.76
C PRO A 102 -10.50 15.63 -10.95
N GLU A 103 -10.45 16.17 -12.17
CA GLU A 103 -10.83 15.53 -13.42
C GLU A 103 -9.88 14.42 -13.86
N GLU A 104 -8.70 14.36 -13.30
CA GLU A 104 -7.71 13.30 -13.54
C GLU A 104 -7.96 12.06 -12.65
N GLY A 105 -9.01 12.08 -11.86
CA GLY A 105 -9.42 10.95 -11.02
C GLY A 105 -8.44 10.65 -9.90
N THR A 106 -7.85 9.46 -9.92
CA THR A 106 -6.92 8.99 -8.87
C THR A 106 -5.45 9.12 -9.26
N ARG A 107 -5.11 10.03 -10.16
CA ARG A 107 -3.71 10.33 -10.50
C ARG A 107 -2.95 10.87 -9.29
N VAL A 108 -1.80 10.27 -9.02
CA VAL A 108 -0.88 10.70 -7.97
C VAL A 108 0.35 11.33 -8.60
N ASN A 109 0.61 12.58 -8.28
CA ASN A 109 1.83 13.30 -8.68
C ASN A 109 2.91 13.13 -7.61
N VAL A 110 4.13 12.88 -8.05
CA VAL A 110 5.30 12.70 -7.20
C VAL A 110 6.38 13.68 -7.65
N ALA A 111 6.78 14.58 -6.75
CA ALA A 111 7.82 15.57 -6.96
C ALA A 111 8.75 15.61 -5.74
N LEU A 112 9.47 14.54 -5.52
CA LEU A 112 10.36 14.41 -4.36
C LEU A 112 11.69 15.14 -4.58
N THR A 113 12.22 15.66 -3.49
CA THR A 113 13.56 16.26 -3.42
C THR A 113 14.49 15.37 -2.57
N PRO A 114 15.82 15.47 -2.77
CA PRO A 114 16.76 14.76 -1.91
C PRO A 114 16.58 15.18 -0.45
N GLY A 115 16.33 14.19 0.43
CA GLY A 115 16.11 14.44 1.86
C GLY A 115 14.65 14.36 2.30
N ASP A 116 13.69 14.26 1.37
CA ASP A 116 12.31 14.02 1.72
C ASP A 116 12.16 12.70 2.50
N THR A 117 11.57 12.78 3.68
CA THR A 117 11.38 11.62 4.56
C THR A 117 10.14 10.82 4.19
N TRP A 118 9.16 11.47 3.55
CA TRP A 118 7.93 10.83 3.09
C TRP A 118 8.00 10.52 1.61
N ASN A 119 8.21 9.26 1.28
CA ASN A 119 8.48 8.81 -0.08
C ASN A 119 7.65 7.58 -0.49
N ASP A 120 6.54 7.32 0.19
CA ASP A 120 5.65 6.22 -0.14
C ASP A 120 4.18 6.61 -0.01
N PHE A 121 3.35 5.91 -0.75
CA PHE A 121 1.90 5.96 -0.66
C PHE A 121 1.33 4.57 -0.94
N GLY A 122 0.06 4.38 -0.63
CA GLY A 122 -0.60 3.12 -0.88
C GLY A 122 -2.05 3.28 -1.29
N CYS A 123 -2.54 2.24 -1.92
CA CYS A 123 -3.92 2.08 -2.32
C CYS A 123 -4.50 0.85 -1.63
N ALA A 124 -5.53 1.06 -0.82
CA ALA A 124 -6.32 -0.02 -0.23
C ALA A 124 -7.36 -0.53 -1.23
N ILE A 125 -7.51 -1.83 -1.28
CA ILE A 125 -8.48 -2.44 -2.19
C ILE A 125 -9.88 -2.24 -1.62
N HIS A 126 -10.78 -1.70 -2.43
CA HIS A 126 -12.21 -1.50 -2.10
C HIS A 126 -12.47 -0.97 -0.67
N GLY A 127 -11.68 0.04 -0.24
CA GLY A 127 -11.87 0.61 1.10
C GLY A 127 -11.39 -0.28 2.24
N TRP A 128 -10.25 -0.95 2.08
CA TRP A 128 -9.62 -1.84 3.04
C TRP A 128 -10.23 -3.25 3.14
N GLU A 129 -11.07 -3.62 2.23
CA GLU A 129 -11.54 -5.00 2.11
C GLU A 129 -10.42 -5.94 1.69
N ARG A 130 -10.70 -7.23 1.70
CA ARG A 130 -9.73 -8.26 1.30
C ARG A 130 -10.22 -8.93 0.04
N LEU A 131 -9.33 -9.09 -0.92
CA LEU A 131 -9.62 -9.72 -2.19
C LEU A 131 -8.92 -11.08 -2.27
N ASP A 132 -9.67 -12.13 -2.56
CA ASP A 132 -9.08 -13.44 -2.87
C ASP A 132 -8.57 -13.42 -4.32
N VAL A 133 -7.26 -13.39 -4.48
CA VAL A 133 -6.58 -13.47 -5.78
C VAL A 133 -5.78 -14.75 -5.95
N SER A 134 -5.98 -15.74 -5.08
CA SER A 134 -5.18 -16.97 -5.06
C SER A 134 -5.21 -17.73 -6.39
N ASP A 135 -6.38 -17.83 -7.02
CA ASP A 135 -6.56 -18.49 -8.31
C ASP A 135 -6.02 -17.65 -9.50
N LEU A 136 -5.75 -16.37 -9.27
CA LEU A 136 -5.30 -15.43 -10.30
C LEU A 136 -3.78 -15.25 -10.35
N MET A 137 -3.06 -15.81 -9.39
CA MET A 137 -1.61 -15.58 -9.21
C MET A 137 -0.78 -15.87 -10.47
N SER A 138 -1.14 -16.91 -11.21
CA SER A 138 -0.40 -17.35 -12.41
C SER A 138 -0.77 -16.59 -13.70
N THR A 139 -1.93 -15.95 -13.71
CA THR A 139 -2.53 -15.37 -14.92
C THR A 139 -2.81 -13.88 -14.81
N THR A 140 -2.35 -13.22 -13.76
CA THR A 140 -2.68 -11.82 -13.49
C THR A 140 -1.43 -11.01 -13.17
N ALA A 141 -1.44 -9.75 -13.58
CA ALA A 141 -0.45 -8.76 -13.21
C ALA A 141 -1.11 -7.49 -12.67
N LEU A 142 -0.42 -6.83 -11.75
CA LEU A 142 -0.68 -5.45 -11.41
C LEU A 142 -0.16 -4.57 -12.55
N LYS A 143 -1.00 -3.68 -13.05
CA LYS A 143 -0.67 -2.72 -14.09
C LYS A 143 -0.96 -1.30 -13.59
N PHE A 144 -0.10 -0.36 -13.94
CA PHE A 144 -0.34 1.07 -13.80
C PHE A 144 0.51 1.86 -14.79
N LYS A 145 0.10 3.10 -15.05
CA LYS A 145 0.85 4.00 -15.92
C LYS A 145 1.72 4.92 -15.10
N VAL A 146 2.91 5.22 -15.65
CA VAL A 146 3.84 6.19 -15.09
C VAL A 146 4.20 7.20 -16.17
N GLN A 147 4.06 8.48 -15.88
CA GLN A 147 4.54 9.56 -16.73
C GLN A 147 5.68 10.27 -16.03
N GLY A 148 6.80 10.42 -16.72
CA GLY A 148 8.00 11.05 -16.19
C GLY A 148 9.08 11.13 -17.25
N LYS A 149 10.19 11.78 -16.93
CA LYS A 149 11.33 11.92 -17.86
C LYS A 149 12.22 10.68 -17.90
N GLU A 150 12.28 9.97 -16.78
CA GLU A 150 13.16 8.83 -16.58
C GLU A 150 12.37 7.61 -16.13
N LEU A 151 12.96 6.43 -16.31
CA LEU A 151 12.41 5.19 -15.80
C LEU A 151 12.24 5.29 -14.29
N PRO A 152 11.05 4.98 -13.75
CA PRO A 152 10.82 5.12 -12.32
C PRO A 152 11.70 4.15 -11.51
N ASP A 153 12.44 4.68 -10.55
CA ASP A 153 13.09 3.87 -9.51
C ASP A 153 12.14 3.76 -8.32
N MET A 154 11.43 2.64 -8.24
CA MET A 154 10.42 2.43 -7.23
C MET A 154 10.37 0.97 -6.77
N ARG A 155 9.81 0.79 -5.58
CA ARG A 155 9.46 -0.52 -5.03
C ARG A 155 7.96 -0.60 -4.85
N VAL A 156 7.36 -1.63 -5.41
CA VAL A 156 5.94 -1.94 -5.25
C VAL A 156 5.80 -3.11 -4.29
N SER A 157 4.89 -3.00 -3.34
CA SER A 157 4.63 -4.02 -2.34
C SER A 157 3.17 -4.43 -2.35
N CYS A 158 2.93 -5.72 -2.32
CA CYS A 158 1.62 -6.30 -2.05
C CYS A 158 1.50 -6.63 -0.56
N VAL A 159 0.40 -6.23 0.05
CA VAL A 159 0.10 -6.49 1.46
C VAL A 159 -1.07 -7.45 1.54
N VAL A 160 -0.86 -8.55 2.24
CA VAL A 160 -1.90 -9.51 2.59
C VAL A 160 -2.15 -9.46 4.09
N ALA A 161 -3.38 -9.64 4.52
CA ALA A 161 -3.79 -9.43 5.91
C ALA A 161 -4.77 -10.49 6.40
N SER A 162 -4.35 -11.75 6.40
CA SER A 162 -5.08 -12.86 7.04
C SER A 162 -4.77 -13.01 8.55
N GLY A 163 -4.34 -11.93 9.17
CA GLY A 163 -3.87 -11.86 10.56
C GLY A 163 -2.92 -10.69 10.68
N LYS A 164 -1.67 -10.94 11.11
CA LYS A 164 -0.63 -9.90 11.02
C LYS A 164 -0.34 -9.61 9.54
N PRO A 165 -0.37 -8.35 9.11
CA PRO A 165 -0.05 -8.00 7.74
C PRO A 165 1.32 -8.52 7.34
N ARG A 166 1.39 -9.20 6.20
CA ARG A 166 2.63 -9.63 5.57
C ARG A 166 2.82 -8.87 4.28
N VAL A 167 4.04 -8.58 3.94
CA VAL A 167 4.39 -7.74 2.79
C VAL A 167 5.39 -8.47 1.93
N SER A 168 5.11 -8.56 0.64
CA SER A 168 6.12 -8.88 -0.37
C SER A 168 6.36 -7.68 -1.27
N ALA A 169 7.62 -7.40 -1.55
CA ALA A 169 8.03 -6.22 -2.30
C ALA A 169 8.88 -6.59 -3.51
N LEU A 170 8.59 -5.92 -4.64
CA LEU A 170 9.30 -6.04 -5.89
C LEU A 170 9.86 -4.68 -6.30
N ARG A 171 11.14 -4.60 -6.65
CA ARG A 171 11.71 -3.42 -7.29
C ARG A 171 11.35 -3.42 -8.76
N VAL A 172 10.82 -2.31 -9.24
CA VAL A 172 10.52 -2.12 -10.66
C VAL A 172 11.84 -1.94 -11.39
N ASP A 173 12.03 -2.67 -12.46
CA ASP A 173 13.18 -2.57 -13.36
C ASP A 173 12.72 -2.56 -14.82
N SER A 174 13.68 -2.54 -15.75
CA SER A 174 13.40 -2.41 -17.17
C SER A 174 12.58 -3.56 -17.78
N MET A 175 12.55 -4.74 -17.14
CA MET A 175 11.73 -5.86 -17.62
C MET A 175 10.25 -5.69 -17.27
N HIS A 176 9.93 -4.84 -16.30
CA HIS A 176 8.57 -4.58 -15.83
C HIS A 176 7.90 -3.41 -16.55
N VAL A 177 8.59 -2.73 -17.46
CA VAL A 177 8.08 -1.50 -18.08
C VAL A 177 8.00 -1.62 -19.59
N LEU A 178 6.92 -1.08 -20.14
CA LEU A 178 6.69 -0.94 -21.56
C LEU A 178 6.52 0.54 -21.91
N PRO A 179 7.22 1.06 -22.93
CA PRO A 179 7.01 2.45 -23.35
C PRO A 179 5.58 2.64 -23.85
N CYS A 180 4.92 3.70 -23.38
CA CYS A 180 3.62 4.10 -23.90
C CYS A 180 3.78 4.94 -25.18
N PRO A 181 2.92 4.76 -26.20
CA PRO A 181 2.95 5.60 -27.40
C PRO A 181 2.72 7.09 -27.11
N THR A 182 2.00 7.40 -26.04
CA THR A 182 1.69 8.76 -25.59
C THR A 182 2.72 9.36 -24.64
N GLY A 183 3.87 8.69 -24.47
CA GLY A 183 4.92 9.06 -23.53
C GLY A 183 4.78 8.35 -22.17
N GLY A 184 5.90 8.26 -21.44
CA GLY A 184 5.97 7.52 -20.18
C GLY A 184 5.99 5.99 -20.36
N TRP A 185 5.56 5.29 -19.33
CA TRP A 185 5.66 3.82 -19.25
C TRP A 185 4.38 3.20 -18.69
N GLU A 186 4.09 2.03 -19.16
CA GLU A 186 3.18 1.09 -18.53
C GLU A 186 4.02 0.12 -17.70
N VAL A 187 3.74 0.05 -16.40
CA VAL A 187 4.38 -0.88 -15.47
C VAL A 187 3.50 -2.10 -15.36
N LEU A 188 4.11 -3.29 -15.50
CA LEU A 188 3.42 -4.57 -15.47
C LEU A 188 4.14 -5.52 -14.53
N LEU A 189 3.52 -5.86 -13.40
CA LEU A 189 4.09 -6.68 -12.34
C LEU A 189 3.26 -7.96 -12.15
N PRO A 190 3.71 -9.12 -12.68
CA PRO A 190 3.00 -10.37 -12.46
C PRO A 190 2.85 -10.68 -10.97
N LEU A 191 1.65 -11.03 -10.51
CA LEU A 191 1.40 -11.33 -9.10
C LEU A 191 2.30 -12.44 -8.57
N LYS A 192 2.56 -13.47 -9.39
CA LYS A 192 3.49 -14.56 -9.05
C LYS A 192 4.90 -14.09 -8.71
N SER A 193 5.33 -12.91 -9.18
CA SER A 193 6.65 -12.37 -8.88
C SER A 193 6.78 -11.89 -7.43
N PHE A 194 5.66 -11.61 -6.77
CA PHE A 194 5.62 -11.24 -5.36
C PHE A 194 5.70 -12.45 -4.42
N ASP A 195 5.43 -13.65 -4.90
CA ASP A 195 5.39 -14.86 -4.06
C ASP A 195 6.76 -15.52 -3.85
N GLN A 196 7.81 -15.02 -4.51
CA GLN A 196 9.13 -15.68 -4.56
C GLN A 196 9.87 -15.74 -3.21
N LYS A 197 9.49 -14.96 -2.20
CA LYS A 197 10.26 -14.81 -0.95
C LYS A 197 9.50 -15.17 0.32
N ALA A 198 8.19 -15.27 0.28
CA ALA A 198 7.37 -15.60 1.44
C ALA A 198 6.05 -16.19 0.97
N ALA A 199 5.66 -17.34 1.51
CA ALA A 199 4.30 -17.86 1.31
C ALA A 199 3.30 -16.85 1.88
N LEU A 200 2.70 -16.03 1.02
CA LEU A 200 1.67 -15.07 1.36
C LEU A 200 0.30 -15.75 1.23
N ASP A 201 -0.61 -15.34 2.10
CA ASP A 201 -2.01 -15.76 2.00
C ASP A 201 -2.76 -14.86 1.01
N TRP A 202 -2.71 -15.22 -0.26
CA TRP A 202 -3.32 -14.47 -1.34
C TRP A 202 -4.86 -14.49 -1.36
N THR A 203 -5.49 -15.23 -0.44
CA THR A 203 -6.94 -15.12 -0.18
C THR A 203 -7.29 -13.83 0.57
N ALA A 204 -6.30 -13.10 1.05
CA ALA A 204 -6.46 -11.91 1.86
C ALA A 204 -5.64 -10.70 1.35
N PHE A 205 -5.57 -10.55 0.03
CA PHE A 205 -4.91 -9.40 -0.60
C PHE A 205 -5.67 -8.11 -0.26
N ARG A 206 -4.97 -7.12 0.28
CA ARG A 206 -5.61 -5.96 0.90
C ARG A 206 -5.14 -4.62 0.37
N GLU A 207 -3.85 -4.51 0.01
CA GLU A 207 -3.26 -3.21 -0.24
C GLU A 207 -2.06 -3.31 -1.17
N ILE A 208 -1.87 -2.28 -1.97
CA ILE A 208 -0.65 -2.03 -2.73
C ILE A 208 0.04 -0.81 -2.14
N ARG A 209 1.35 -0.90 -1.97
CA ARG A 209 2.21 0.22 -1.56
C ARG A 209 3.24 0.50 -2.62
N ILE A 210 3.45 1.77 -2.92
CA ILE A 210 4.47 2.23 -3.84
C ILE A 210 5.42 3.12 -3.07
N LYS A 211 6.69 2.70 -3.00
CA LYS A 211 7.77 3.46 -2.39
C LYS A 211 8.69 3.97 -3.47
N MET A 212 8.91 5.28 -3.49
CA MET A 212 9.87 5.93 -4.36
C MET A 212 11.29 5.73 -3.85
N LEU A 213 12.20 5.50 -4.77
CA LEU A 213 13.63 5.40 -4.51
C LEU A 213 14.30 6.60 -5.18
N GLY A 214 15.07 7.38 -4.40
CA GLY A 214 15.63 8.64 -4.88
C GLY A 214 14.64 9.81 -4.84
N ALA A 215 14.79 10.75 -5.76
CA ALA A 215 14.02 11.97 -5.85
C ALA A 215 13.32 12.10 -7.23
N PRO A 216 12.36 11.21 -7.55
CA PRO A 216 11.71 11.21 -8.85
C PRO A 216 10.71 12.37 -9.00
N GLN A 217 10.52 12.76 -10.28
CA GLN A 217 9.42 13.62 -10.71
C GLN A 217 8.60 12.87 -11.74
N LEU A 218 7.42 12.41 -11.34
CA LEU A 218 6.56 11.58 -12.18
C LEU A 218 5.10 11.65 -11.73
N SER A 219 4.20 11.08 -12.50
CA SER A 219 2.84 10.80 -12.06
C SER A 219 2.50 9.32 -12.26
N ILE A 220 1.62 8.81 -11.41
CA ILE A 220 1.12 7.42 -11.43
C ILE A 220 -0.39 7.45 -11.60
N ASP A 221 -0.89 6.59 -12.48
CA ASP A 221 -2.29 6.57 -12.87
C ASP A 221 -2.75 5.16 -13.26
N ASN A 222 -4.07 4.94 -13.30
CA ASN A 222 -4.71 3.72 -13.82
C ASN A 222 -4.19 2.41 -13.19
N MET A 223 -4.22 2.34 -11.86
CA MET A 223 -3.82 1.13 -11.14
C MET A 223 -4.91 0.05 -11.25
N GLU A 224 -4.59 -1.09 -11.85
CA GLU A 224 -5.54 -2.17 -12.09
C GLU A 224 -4.88 -3.56 -12.09
N LEU A 225 -5.67 -4.59 -11.80
CA LEU A 225 -5.30 -5.98 -12.09
C LEU A 225 -5.76 -6.34 -13.49
N VAL A 226 -4.86 -6.93 -14.27
CA VAL A 226 -5.12 -7.30 -15.67
C VAL A 226 -4.73 -8.74 -15.94
N GLU A 227 -5.37 -9.35 -16.95
CA GLU A 227 -4.95 -10.66 -17.42
C GLU A 227 -3.52 -10.58 -17.99
N PHE A 228 -2.67 -11.49 -17.56
CA PHE A 228 -1.29 -11.59 -18.00
C PHE A 228 -0.87 -13.05 -18.11
N ARG A 229 -0.79 -13.57 -19.32
CA ARG A 229 -0.36 -14.95 -19.63
C ARG A 229 1.04 -15.02 -20.23
N GLY A 230 1.76 -13.91 -20.22
CA GLY A 230 3.08 -13.80 -20.82
C GLY A 230 4.21 -14.10 -19.84
N SER A 231 5.43 -14.09 -20.36
CA SER A 231 6.66 -13.94 -19.58
C SER A 231 7.20 -12.54 -19.77
N LEU A 232 7.68 -11.93 -18.68
CA LEU A 232 8.42 -10.68 -18.79
C LEU A 232 9.71 -10.99 -19.56
N ARG A 233 9.93 -10.27 -20.65
CA ARG A 233 11.16 -10.36 -21.45
C ARG A 233 11.64 -8.94 -21.68
N TYR A 234 12.95 -8.75 -21.56
CA TYR A 234 13.56 -7.50 -22.02
C TYR A 234 13.18 -7.25 -23.47
N PRO A 235 12.64 -6.09 -23.83
CA PRO A 235 12.44 -5.74 -25.22
C PRO A 235 13.78 -5.81 -25.93
N ARG A 236 13.87 -6.56 -27.03
CA ARG A 236 15.13 -6.75 -27.82
C ARG A 236 15.84 -5.44 -28.17
N LYS A 237 15.09 -4.34 -28.30
CA LYS A 237 15.62 -2.98 -28.55
C LYS A 237 16.45 -2.40 -27.41
N TRP A 238 16.42 -2.97 -26.22
CA TRP A 238 17.16 -2.47 -25.06
C TRP A 238 18.48 -3.22 -24.81
N LEU A 239 18.65 -4.36 -25.49
CA LEU A 239 19.87 -5.17 -25.40
C LEU A 239 21.01 -4.66 -26.30
N ASN A 240 20.73 -3.68 -27.17
CA ASN A 240 21.67 -3.14 -28.17
C ASN A 240 22.07 -1.67 -27.89
N LYS A 241 22.08 -1.23 -26.63
CA LYS A 241 22.65 0.07 -26.22
C LYS A 241 23.74 -0.14 -25.21
#